data_66fda42c9ede75cae5e5c1c71c69a433
#
_entry.id   66fda42c9ede75cae5e5c1c71c69a433
#
_cell.length_a   1.000
_cell.length_b   1.000
_cell.length_c   1.000
_cell.angle_alpha   90.00
_cell.angle_beta   90.00
_cell.angle_gamma   90.00
#
_symmetry.space_group_name_H-M   'P 1'
#
loop_
_entity.id
_entity.type
_entity.pdbx_description
1 polymer ?
#
loop_
_entity_poly.entity_id
_entity_poly.type
_entity_poly.pdbx_seq_one_letter_code
_entity_poly.pdbx_strand_id
1 'polypeptide(L)'
;RFFGWERQPGKDTIQGKLEAVLGELQGAPVNVIGAGRTDAGVHARAMTANVVLDTALTPEEIRDYMNRYLPDAIAVREVKEAAPRFHARYNALGKTYRYTCHVGAVKPVFDRKYVTLLDYEPDVERMRLAAAYLLGEQDFASFCGNPRMKKSTVRMVDHIGIEQRRDRVIFTFHGTGFLQNMVRILVGTLLEVGRGYWEPEYVQEILLAKDRKRAGPTAPPEGLCLMKVDY
;
A
#
# COMPACT_ATOMS: atom_id res chain seq x y z
N ARG A 1 -3.38 14.96 -8.54
CA ARG A 1 -2.56 13.88 -7.99
C ARG A 1 -2.14 14.24 -6.57
N PHE A 2 -2.42 13.37 -5.59
CA PHE A 2 -2.03 13.59 -4.20
C PHE A 2 -0.57 13.18 -3.93
N PHE A 3 0.05 13.86 -2.96
CA PHE A 3 1.40 13.55 -2.48
C PHE A 3 1.42 12.45 -1.40
N GLY A 4 0.52 11.48 -1.53
CA GLY A 4 0.36 10.36 -0.61
C GLY A 4 -0.68 10.63 0.48
N TRP A 5 -0.66 9.79 1.51
CA TRP A 5 -1.59 9.87 2.63
C TRP A 5 -1.26 11.03 3.57
N GLU A 6 -0.03 11.04 4.11
CA GLU A 6 0.37 11.88 5.24
C GLU A 6 0.39 13.37 4.90
N ARG A 7 -0.17 14.19 5.81
CA ARG A 7 -0.13 15.65 5.70
C ARG A 7 1.29 16.17 5.57
N GLN A 8 1.51 17.02 4.59
CA GLN A 8 2.78 17.70 4.31
C GLN A 8 2.52 19.19 4.04
N PRO A 9 3.34 20.11 4.60
CA PRO A 9 3.16 21.55 4.35
C PRO A 9 3.16 21.87 2.86
N GLY A 10 2.18 22.63 2.42
CA GLY A 10 2.07 23.12 1.03
C GLY A 10 1.75 22.05 -0.02
N LYS A 11 1.35 20.82 0.38
CA LYS A 11 1.02 19.74 -0.56
C LYS A 11 -0.38 19.19 -0.34
N ASP A 12 -1.05 18.86 -1.44
CA ASP A 12 -2.31 18.13 -1.40
C ASP A 12 -2.08 16.67 -1.00
N THR A 13 -2.64 16.26 0.13
CA THR A 13 -2.55 14.90 0.68
C THR A 13 -3.93 14.39 1.05
N ILE A 14 -4.11 13.05 1.10
CA ILE A 14 -5.39 12.45 1.44
C ILE A 14 -5.83 12.87 2.86
N GLN A 15 -4.95 12.73 3.84
CA GLN A 15 -5.21 13.12 5.23
C GLN A 15 -5.59 14.60 5.33
N GLY A 16 -4.87 15.49 4.64
CA GLY A 16 -5.15 16.92 4.67
C GLY A 16 -6.54 17.27 4.10
N LYS A 17 -6.98 16.57 3.03
CA LYS A 17 -8.34 16.77 2.48
C LYS A 17 -9.43 16.26 3.42
N LEU A 18 -9.22 15.11 4.06
CA LEU A 18 -10.15 14.58 5.07
C LEU A 18 -10.26 15.52 6.27
N GLU A 19 -9.13 15.99 6.79
CA GLU A 19 -9.08 16.93 7.92
C GLU A 19 -9.73 18.26 7.59
N ALA A 20 -9.55 18.78 6.38
CA ALA A 20 -10.19 20.03 5.96
C ALA A 20 -11.71 19.90 5.94
N VAL A 21 -12.26 18.85 5.28
CA VAL A 21 -13.71 18.63 5.18
C VAL A 21 -14.35 18.37 6.56
N LEU A 22 -13.70 17.56 7.40
CA LEU A 22 -14.21 17.28 8.75
C LEU A 22 -14.04 18.46 9.70
N GLY A 23 -13.01 19.27 9.52
CA GLY A 23 -12.81 20.51 10.26
C GLY A 23 -13.90 21.54 9.98
N GLU A 24 -14.32 21.68 8.72
CA GLU A 24 -15.48 22.52 8.35
C GLU A 24 -16.78 21.99 8.97
N LEU A 25 -16.99 20.67 8.96
CA LEU A 25 -18.17 20.04 9.57
C LEU A 25 -18.24 20.33 11.08
N GLN A 26 -17.11 20.26 11.77
CA GLN A 26 -17.03 20.43 13.23
C GLN A 26 -16.87 21.91 13.66
N GLY A 27 -16.46 22.79 12.74
CA GLY A 27 -16.10 24.17 13.08
C GLY A 27 -14.78 24.32 13.84
N ALA A 28 -13.94 23.28 13.87
CA ALA A 28 -12.65 23.24 14.53
C ALA A 28 -11.69 22.24 13.87
N PRO A 29 -10.36 22.43 14.00
CA PRO A 29 -9.39 21.48 13.46
C PRO A 29 -9.56 20.08 14.05
N VAL A 30 -9.49 19.07 13.18
CA VAL A 30 -9.54 17.64 13.56
C VAL A 30 -8.25 16.93 13.18
N ASN A 31 -7.97 15.79 13.81
CA ASN A 31 -6.84 14.94 13.48
C ASN A 31 -7.32 13.57 13.01
N VAL A 32 -7.04 13.23 11.77
CA VAL A 32 -7.41 11.94 11.14
C VAL A 32 -6.23 11.00 11.21
N ILE A 33 -6.42 9.83 11.81
CA ILE A 33 -5.39 8.81 11.97
C ILE A 33 -5.68 7.64 11.02
N GLY A 34 -4.82 7.45 10.02
CA GLY A 34 -4.93 6.32 9.09
C GLY A 34 -4.28 5.04 9.60
N ALA A 35 -4.79 3.90 9.16
CA ALA A 35 -4.21 2.58 9.44
C ALA A 35 -2.77 2.44 8.95
N GLY A 36 -2.39 3.20 7.95
CA GLY A 36 -1.03 3.25 7.41
C GLY A 36 -0.83 4.47 6.54
N ARG A 37 0.36 4.58 5.99
CA ARG A 37 0.72 5.62 5.03
C ARG A 37 0.89 4.98 3.67
N THR A 38 0.33 5.61 2.64
CA THR A 38 0.58 5.27 1.24
C THR A 38 1.42 6.37 0.61
N ASP A 39 2.34 5.97 -0.26
CA ASP A 39 3.19 6.92 -1.00
C ASP A 39 2.39 7.65 -2.09
N ALA A 40 2.96 8.72 -2.63
CA ALA A 40 2.40 9.42 -3.77
C ALA A 40 2.19 8.46 -4.96
N GLY A 41 0.99 8.45 -5.52
CA GLY A 41 0.62 7.59 -6.64
C GLY A 41 0.18 6.18 -6.27
N VAL A 42 0.28 5.77 -5.00
CA VAL A 42 -0.27 4.51 -4.49
C VAL A 42 -1.77 4.68 -4.21
N HIS A 43 -2.54 3.65 -4.54
CA HIS A 43 -3.99 3.63 -4.38
C HIS A 43 -4.43 2.88 -3.12
N ALA A 44 -5.67 3.14 -2.67
CA ALA A 44 -6.30 2.39 -1.60
C ALA A 44 -7.80 2.18 -1.90
N ARG A 45 -8.27 0.93 -1.83
CA ARG A 45 -9.69 0.59 -1.89
C ARG A 45 -10.34 0.54 -0.51
N ALA A 46 -9.54 0.33 0.52
CA ALA A 46 -10.04 0.16 1.90
C ALA A 46 -9.02 0.68 2.93
N MET A 47 -8.61 1.94 2.81
CA MET A 47 -7.91 2.61 3.91
C MET A 47 -8.90 2.83 5.05
N THR A 48 -8.57 2.35 6.24
CA THR A 48 -9.32 2.67 7.46
C THR A 48 -8.66 3.85 8.17
N ALA A 49 -9.47 4.76 8.68
CA ALA A 49 -9.00 5.88 9.51
C ALA A 49 -9.96 6.11 10.66
N ASN A 50 -9.47 6.68 11.76
CA ASN A 50 -10.31 7.16 12.84
C ASN A 50 -10.10 8.64 13.10
N VAL A 51 -11.13 9.28 13.62
CA VAL A 51 -11.16 10.67 14.03
C VAL A 51 -12.08 10.79 15.26
N VAL A 52 -11.85 11.78 16.10
CA VAL A 52 -12.77 12.16 17.16
C VAL A 52 -13.55 13.37 16.66
N LEU A 53 -14.87 13.27 16.67
CA LEU A 53 -15.79 14.33 16.28
C LEU A 53 -16.79 14.59 17.43
N ASP A 54 -17.12 15.87 17.63
CA ASP A 54 -18.23 16.29 18.48
C ASP A 54 -19.33 16.84 17.57
N THR A 55 -20.30 16.00 17.24
CA THR A 55 -21.38 16.32 16.28
C THR A 55 -22.62 15.50 16.60
N ALA A 56 -23.77 16.07 16.29
CA ALA A 56 -25.06 15.39 16.39
C ALA A 56 -25.41 14.57 15.13
N LEU A 57 -24.56 14.62 14.08
CA LEU A 57 -24.80 13.88 12.83
C LEU A 57 -24.61 12.38 13.02
N THR A 58 -25.44 11.60 12.38
CA THR A 58 -25.30 10.14 12.28
C THR A 58 -24.07 9.76 11.42
N PRO A 59 -23.54 8.54 11.56
CA PRO A 59 -22.47 8.05 10.69
C PRO A 59 -22.78 8.16 9.21
N GLU A 60 -24.03 7.92 8.79
CA GLU A 60 -24.49 8.04 7.43
C GLU A 60 -24.45 9.48 6.94
N GLU A 61 -24.91 10.43 7.75
CA GLU A 61 -24.88 11.86 7.43
C GLU A 61 -23.45 12.38 7.32
N ILE A 62 -22.54 11.93 8.18
CA ILE A 62 -21.10 12.26 8.11
C ILE A 62 -20.52 11.73 6.79
N ARG A 63 -20.79 10.45 6.42
CA ARG A 63 -20.35 9.88 5.15
C ARG A 63 -20.80 10.70 3.96
N ASP A 64 -22.10 11.06 3.94
CA ASP A 64 -22.72 11.77 2.83
C ASP A 64 -22.20 13.22 2.73
N TYR A 65 -21.98 13.88 3.88
CA TYR A 65 -21.32 15.17 3.94
C TYR A 65 -19.90 15.09 3.38
N MET A 66 -19.09 14.13 3.84
CA MET A 66 -17.74 13.97 3.33
C MET A 66 -17.71 13.75 1.83
N ASN A 67 -18.54 12.85 1.29
CA ASN A 67 -18.57 12.57 -0.14
C ASN A 67 -19.10 13.74 -1.00
N ARG A 68 -19.84 14.67 -0.41
CA ARG A 68 -20.29 15.90 -1.08
C ARG A 68 -19.14 16.90 -1.27
N TYR A 69 -18.22 16.99 -0.32
CA TYR A 69 -17.18 18.02 -0.29
C TYR A 69 -15.76 17.51 -0.60
N LEU A 70 -15.55 16.20 -0.56
CA LEU A 70 -14.28 15.61 -0.97
C LEU A 70 -14.11 15.67 -2.50
N PRO A 71 -12.87 15.81 -3.00
CA PRO A 71 -12.62 15.74 -4.44
C PRO A 71 -12.88 14.32 -4.98
N ASP A 72 -13.23 14.21 -6.28
CA ASP A 72 -13.61 12.96 -6.97
C ASP A 72 -12.66 11.78 -6.78
N ALA A 73 -11.40 12.05 -6.44
CA ALA A 73 -10.39 11.02 -6.21
C ALA A 73 -10.39 10.43 -4.79
N ILE A 74 -11.26 10.91 -3.89
CA ILE A 74 -11.40 10.43 -2.52
C ILE A 74 -12.88 10.15 -2.25
N ALA A 75 -13.21 8.93 -1.84
CA ALA A 75 -14.56 8.57 -1.43
C ALA A 75 -14.55 7.85 -0.08
N VAL A 76 -15.47 8.22 0.79
CA VAL A 76 -15.75 7.54 2.06
C VAL A 76 -16.85 6.50 1.82
N ARG A 77 -16.52 5.23 1.99
CA ARG A 77 -17.45 4.12 1.74
C ARG A 77 -18.38 3.88 2.91
N GLU A 78 -17.83 4.00 4.11
CA GLU A 78 -18.52 3.69 5.35
C GLU A 78 -17.97 4.55 6.48
N VAL A 79 -18.85 4.97 7.39
CA VAL A 79 -18.53 5.57 8.68
C VAL A 79 -19.24 4.76 9.75
N LYS A 80 -18.54 4.48 10.84
CA LYS A 80 -19.06 3.75 12.01
C LYS A 80 -18.57 4.39 13.28
N GLU A 81 -19.36 4.32 14.32
CA GLU A 81 -18.86 4.54 15.66
C GLU A 81 -17.87 3.43 16.06
N ALA A 82 -16.82 3.81 16.76
CA ALA A 82 -15.80 2.90 17.23
C ALA A 82 -15.63 3.03 18.75
N ALA A 83 -15.10 1.98 19.38
CA ALA A 83 -14.77 2.03 20.80
C ALA A 83 -13.84 3.23 21.11
N PRO A 84 -13.94 3.92 22.26
CA PRO A 84 -13.19 5.12 22.57
C PRO A 84 -11.66 4.98 22.49
N ARG A 85 -11.13 3.76 22.62
CA ARG A 85 -9.69 3.46 22.52
C ARG A 85 -9.29 2.90 21.16
N PHE A 86 -10.20 2.88 20.17
CA PHE A 86 -9.87 2.39 18.85
C PHE A 86 -8.83 3.29 18.17
N HIS A 87 -7.80 2.67 17.64
CA HIS A 87 -6.75 3.35 16.91
C HIS A 87 -6.48 2.62 15.60
N ALA A 88 -6.84 3.23 14.47
CA ALA A 88 -6.80 2.62 13.14
C ALA A 88 -5.45 1.98 12.80
N ARG A 89 -4.34 2.52 13.30
CA ARG A 89 -3.00 1.99 13.03
C ARG A 89 -2.57 0.88 13.98
N TYR A 90 -2.84 1.06 15.29
CA TYR A 90 -2.28 0.16 16.31
C TYR A 90 -3.17 -1.07 16.56
N ASN A 91 -4.46 -0.98 16.26
CA ASN A 91 -5.37 -2.12 16.36
C ASN A 91 -5.44 -2.96 15.06
N ALA A 92 -4.76 -2.52 13.98
CA ALA A 92 -4.71 -3.29 12.75
C ALA A 92 -3.92 -4.58 12.96
N LEU A 93 -4.55 -5.73 12.66
CA LEU A 93 -3.99 -7.07 12.76
C LEU A 93 -3.23 -7.46 11.49
N GLY A 94 -3.70 -6.99 10.33
CA GLY A 94 -3.10 -7.29 9.04
C GLY A 94 -3.49 -6.30 7.96
N LYS A 95 -2.76 -6.36 6.83
CA LYS A 95 -3.02 -5.55 5.63
C LYS A 95 -2.80 -6.37 4.39
N THR A 96 -3.75 -6.26 3.46
CA THR A 96 -3.64 -6.87 2.14
C THR A 96 -3.34 -5.80 1.10
N TYR A 97 -2.28 -6.00 0.34
CA TYR A 97 -1.92 -5.18 -0.81
C TYR A 97 -2.02 -6.00 -2.09
N ARG A 98 -2.41 -5.35 -3.17
CA ARG A 98 -2.35 -5.89 -4.52
C ARG A 98 -1.46 -5.00 -5.38
N TYR A 99 -0.57 -5.63 -6.16
CA TYR A 99 0.18 -4.93 -7.19
C TYR A 99 -0.18 -5.54 -8.54
N THR A 100 -0.49 -4.71 -9.52
CA THR A 100 -0.92 -5.17 -10.84
C THR A 100 0.04 -4.67 -11.91
N CYS A 101 0.58 -5.59 -12.69
CA CYS A 101 1.32 -5.30 -13.92
C CYS A 101 0.43 -5.59 -15.12
N HIS A 102 0.60 -4.80 -16.18
CA HIS A 102 0.11 -5.10 -17.52
C HIS A 102 1.28 -5.58 -18.35
N VAL A 103 1.13 -6.73 -18.99
CA VAL A 103 2.15 -7.35 -19.85
C VAL A 103 1.76 -7.14 -21.30
N GLY A 104 2.64 -6.57 -22.11
CA GLY A 104 2.43 -6.43 -23.55
C GLY A 104 2.94 -5.11 -24.12
N ALA A 105 3.08 -5.06 -25.43
CA ALA A 105 3.58 -3.90 -26.17
C ALA A 105 2.57 -2.74 -26.24
N VAL A 106 1.26 -3.04 -26.07
CA VAL A 106 0.20 -2.03 -26.16
C VAL A 106 -0.07 -1.43 -24.79
N LYS A 107 0.05 -0.11 -24.69
CA LYS A 107 -0.18 0.60 -23.42
C LYS A 107 -1.67 0.52 -23.00
N PRO A 108 -1.96 0.19 -21.74
CA PRO A 108 -3.34 0.12 -21.23
C PRO A 108 -3.87 1.54 -20.92
N VAL A 109 -4.30 2.26 -21.95
CA VAL A 109 -4.65 3.69 -21.88
C VAL A 109 -5.66 4.00 -20.78
N PHE A 110 -6.70 3.16 -20.63
CA PHE A 110 -7.73 3.34 -19.60
C PHE A 110 -7.24 3.03 -18.20
N ASP A 111 -6.42 2.00 -18.04
CA ASP A 111 -5.92 1.51 -16.74
C ASP A 111 -4.54 2.05 -16.37
N ARG A 112 -3.93 2.90 -17.20
CA ARG A 112 -2.55 3.38 -17.01
C ARG A 112 -2.23 3.99 -15.64
N LYS A 113 -3.25 4.38 -14.89
CA LYS A 113 -3.10 4.92 -13.53
C LYS A 113 -3.15 3.84 -12.44
N TYR A 114 -3.46 2.60 -12.80
CA TYR A 114 -3.73 1.51 -11.86
C TYR A 114 -2.88 0.26 -12.13
N VAL A 115 -2.01 0.32 -13.13
CA VAL A 115 -1.13 -0.79 -13.50
C VAL A 115 0.26 -0.27 -13.89
N THR A 116 1.27 -1.11 -13.70
CA THR A 116 2.62 -0.88 -14.22
C THR A 116 2.79 -1.67 -15.51
N LEU A 117 3.26 -1.02 -16.56
CA LEU A 117 3.54 -1.68 -17.84
C LEU A 117 4.84 -2.48 -17.76
N LEU A 118 4.79 -3.73 -18.19
CA LEU A 118 5.94 -4.57 -18.47
C LEU A 118 6.00 -4.81 -20.00
N ASP A 119 7.13 -4.48 -20.60
CA ASP A 119 7.42 -4.69 -22.02
C ASP A 119 8.00 -6.09 -22.32
N TYR A 120 7.96 -6.99 -21.35
CA TYR A 120 8.39 -8.37 -21.39
C TYR A 120 7.40 -9.26 -20.64
N GLU A 121 7.42 -10.56 -20.95
CA GLU A 121 6.64 -11.58 -20.24
C GLU A 121 7.49 -12.16 -19.11
N PRO A 122 7.12 -11.97 -17.84
CA PRO A 122 7.87 -12.50 -16.72
C PRO A 122 7.55 -13.98 -16.50
N ASP A 123 8.54 -14.76 -16.09
CA ASP A 123 8.36 -16.14 -15.63
C ASP A 123 7.72 -16.16 -14.24
N VAL A 124 6.41 -16.44 -14.22
CA VAL A 124 5.60 -16.44 -12.99
C VAL A 124 6.02 -17.57 -12.04
N GLU A 125 6.41 -18.73 -12.56
CA GLU A 125 6.82 -19.86 -11.70
C GLU A 125 8.14 -19.55 -10.98
N ARG A 126 9.11 -18.97 -11.65
CA ARG A 126 10.36 -18.52 -11.02
C ARG A 126 10.08 -17.48 -9.93
N MET A 127 9.16 -16.54 -10.17
CA MET A 127 8.75 -15.55 -9.17
C MET A 127 8.06 -16.21 -7.96
N ARG A 128 7.23 -17.24 -8.15
CA ARG A 128 6.59 -17.99 -7.05
C ARG A 128 7.61 -18.72 -6.19
N LEU A 129 8.60 -19.37 -6.82
CA LEU A 129 9.70 -20.00 -6.09
C LEU A 129 10.47 -18.98 -5.24
N ALA A 130 10.79 -17.82 -5.81
CA ALA A 130 11.45 -16.74 -5.11
C ALA A 130 10.61 -16.18 -3.95
N ALA A 131 9.30 -16.03 -4.14
CA ALA A 131 8.38 -15.50 -3.13
C ALA A 131 8.30 -16.40 -1.88
N ALA A 132 8.51 -17.70 -2.01
CA ALA A 132 8.51 -18.64 -0.88
C ALA A 132 9.56 -18.29 0.18
N TYR A 133 10.72 -17.75 -0.21
CA TYR A 133 11.78 -17.31 0.71
C TYR A 133 11.40 -16.06 1.54
N LEU A 134 10.36 -15.33 1.15
CA LEU A 134 9.91 -14.10 1.79
C LEU A 134 8.76 -14.32 2.78
N LEU A 135 8.29 -15.56 2.93
CA LEU A 135 7.20 -15.89 3.86
C LEU A 135 7.71 -16.02 5.29
N GLY A 136 6.81 -15.75 6.24
CA GLY A 136 7.07 -15.85 7.66
C GLY A 136 7.56 -14.56 8.30
N GLU A 137 8.01 -14.67 9.56
CA GLU A 137 8.61 -13.56 10.30
C GLU A 137 10.08 -13.42 9.90
N GLN A 138 10.41 -12.32 9.23
CA GLN A 138 11.73 -12.08 8.67
C GLN A 138 12.18 -10.63 8.93
N ASP A 139 13.49 -10.40 8.87
CA ASP A 139 14.06 -9.05 8.88
C ASP A 139 14.12 -8.49 7.45
N PHE A 140 13.17 -7.64 7.11
CA PHE A 140 13.04 -7.02 5.78
C PHE A 140 13.87 -5.75 5.59
N ALA A 141 15.03 -5.62 6.26
CA ALA A 141 15.89 -4.43 6.13
C ALA A 141 16.29 -4.16 4.66
N SER A 142 16.60 -5.20 3.87
CA SER A 142 16.89 -5.07 2.43
C SER A 142 15.71 -4.54 1.61
N PHE A 143 14.49 -4.66 2.11
CA PHE A 143 13.27 -4.22 1.44
C PHE A 143 12.68 -2.96 2.08
N CYS A 144 13.47 -2.20 2.85
CA CYS A 144 13.07 -0.95 3.47
C CYS A 144 13.55 0.25 2.67
N GLY A 145 12.62 1.12 2.26
CA GLY A 145 12.93 2.37 1.55
C GLY A 145 13.55 3.45 2.43
N ASN A 146 13.59 3.24 3.75
CA ASN A 146 14.21 4.16 4.71
C ASN A 146 15.46 3.53 5.35
N PRO A 147 16.65 3.82 4.83
CA PRO A 147 17.90 3.23 5.36
C PRO A 147 18.26 3.74 6.76
N ARG A 148 17.62 4.82 7.24
CA ARG A 148 17.83 5.41 8.57
C ARG A 148 16.74 5.01 9.57
N MET A 149 16.02 3.93 9.30
CA MET A 149 14.93 3.50 10.16
C MET A 149 15.46 3.04 11.52
N LYS A 150 15.01 3.70 12.60
CA LYS A 150 15.43 3.37 13.99
C LYS A 150 14.58 2.25 14.62
N LYS A 151 13.40 1.95 14.05
CA LYS A 151 12.50 0.89 14.52
C LYS A 151 12.85 -0.44 13.89
N SER A 152 12.40 -1.54 14.51
CA SER A 152 12.59 -2.89 13.96
C SER A 152 12.11 -3.00 12.53
N THR A 153 12.91 -3.68 11.70
CA THR A 153 12.60 -4.04 10.31
C THR A 153 12.00 -5.44 10.18
N VAL A 154 11.84 -6.13 11.31
CA VAL A 154 11.19 -7.45 11.36
C VAL A 154 9.68 -7.29 11.06
N ARG A 155 9.15 -8.10 10.13
CA ARG A 155 7.72 -8.16 9.78
C ARG A 155 7.30 -9.60 9.54
N MET A 156 6.02 -9.87 9.77
CA MET A 156 5.38 -11.12 9.37
C MET A 156 4.69 -10.89 8.03
N VAL A 157 5.08 -11.67 7.03
CA VAL A 157 4.41 -11.80 5.74
C VAL A 157 3.89 -13.23 5.63
N ASP A 158 2.58 -13.42 5.73
CA ASP A 158 1.96 -14.74 5.79
C ASP A 158 1.39 -15.19 4.45
N HIS A 159 1.25 -14.28 3.48
CA HIS A 159 0.79 -14.62 2.15
C HIS A 159 1.47 -13.78 1.07
N ILE A 160 1.97 -14.45 0.03
CA ILE A 160 2.37 -13.86 -1.25
C ILE A 160 1.78 -14.72 -2.36
N GLY A 161 0.79 -14.18 -3.07
CA GLY A 161 0.19 -14.80 -4.25
C GLY A 161 0.66 -14.11 -5.53
N ILE A 162 0.98 -14.87 -6.58
CA ILE A 162 1.33 -14.34 -7.89
C ILE A 162 0.50 -15.08 -8.93
N GLU A 163 -0.33 -14.34 -9.66
CA GLU A 163 -1.24 -14.90 -10.66
C GLU A 163 -1.03 -14.22 -12.01
N GLN A 164 -1.03 -15.01 -13.08
CA GLN A 164 -1.13 -14.48 -14.43
C GLN A 164 -2.57 -14.66 -14.92
N ARG A 165 -3.17 -13.56 -15.37
CA ARG A 165 -4.52 -13.54 -15.95
C ARG A 165 -4.50 -12.75 -17.25
N ARG A 166 -4.49 -13.42 -18.40
CA ARG A 166 -4.38 -12.80 -19.71
C ARG A 166 -3.14 -11.88 -19.79
N ASP A 167 -3.35 -10.61 -20.01
CA ASP A 167 -2.35 -9.54 -20.08
C ASP A 167 -1.98 -8.93 -18.71
N ARG A 168 -2.32 -9.61 -17.61
CA ARG A 168 -2.06 -9.12 -16.24
C ARG A 168 -1.23 -10.11 -15.44
N VAL A 169 -0.24 -9.58 -14.72
CA VAL A 169 0.39 -10.28 -13.59
C VAL A 169 -0.02 -9.56 -12.32
N ILE A 170 -0.59 -10.30 -11.38
CA ILE A 170 -1.18 -9.79 -10.14
C ILE A 170 -0.43 -10.38 -8.98
N PHE A 171 0.16 -9.52 -8.15
CA PHE A 171 0.76 -9.88 -6.88
C PHE A 171 -0.18 -9.53 -5.75
N THR A 172 -0.36 -10.42 -4.80
CA THR A 172 -1.13 -10.18 -3.57
C THR A 172 -0.23 -10.45 -2.37
N PHE A 173 -0.12 -9.48 -1.46
CA PHE A 173 0.66 -9.60 -0.24
C PHE A 173 -0.26 -9.41 0.96
N HIS A 174 -0.13 -10.28 1.96
CA HIS A 174 -0.73 -10.08 3.27
C HIS A 174 0.34 -10.19 4.36
N GLY A 175 0.19 -9.42 5.43
CA GLY A 175 1.09 -9.44 6.59
C GLY A 175 0.64 -8.44 7.65
N THR A 176 1.24 -8.53 8.84
CA THR A 176 0.89 -7.70 10.00
C THR A 176 1.26 -6.22 9.81
N GLY A 177 2.22 -5.93 8.93
CA GLY A 177 2.65 -4.57 8.59
C GLY A 177 3.76 -4.57 7.56
N PHE A 178 3.95 -3.42 6.91
CA PHE A 178 4.96 -3.25 5.87
C PHE A 178 5.81 -2.01 6.14
N LEU A 179 7.09 -2.10 5.78
CA LEU A 179 8.03 -0.99 5.85
C LEU A 179 7.78 0.01 4.71
N GLN A 180 8.42 1.16 4.77
CA GLN A 180 8.34 2.15 3.69
C GLN A 180 8.79 1.52 2.36
N ASN A 181 7.97 1.66 1.32
CA ASN A 181 8.17 1.08 -0.01
C ASN A 181 8.30 -0.46 -0.06
N MET A 182 8.15 -1.18 1.04
CA MET A 182 8.47 -2.61 1.13
C MET A 182 7.78 -3.42 0.02
N VAL A 183 6.47 -3.34 -0.13
CA VAL A 183 5.75 -4.13 -1.15
C VAL A 183 6.26 -3.82 -2.56
N ARG A 184 6.54 -2.55 -2.87
CA ARG A 184 7.06 -2.14 -4.18
C ARG A 184 8.47 -2.66 -4.43
N ILE A 185 9.32 -2.73 -3.39
CA ILE A 185 10.67 -3.28 -3.49
C ILE A 185 10.61 -4.81 -3.64
N LEU A 186 9.71 -5.47 -2.91
CA LEU A 186 9.45 -6.91 -3.08
C LEU A 186 9.02 -7.23 -4.52
N VAL A 187 8.07 -6.48 -5.06
CA VAL A 187 7.63 -6.64 -6.46
C VAL A 187 8.79 -6.41 -7.43
N GLY A 188 9.53 -5.31 -7.29
CA GLY A 188 10.68 -5.04 -8.16
C GLY A 188 11.74 -6.14 -8.12
N THR A 189 11.98 -6.71 -6.93
CA THR A 189 12.92 -7.85 -6.75
C THR A 189 12.40 -9.12 -7.43
N LEU A 190 11.11 -9.45 -7.24
CA LEU A 190 10.49 -10.61 -7.89
C LEU A 190 10.45 -10.47 -9.41
N LEU A 191 10.24 -9.25 -9.93
CA LEU A 191 10.28 -8.98 -11.36
C LEU A 191 11.69 -9.20 -11.97
N GLU A 192 12.78 -8.91 -11.24
CA GLU A 192 14.14 -9.23 -11.71
C GLU A 192 14.36 -10.75 -11.80
N VAL A 193 13.77 -11.53 -10.88
CA VAL A 193 13.76 -13.00 -10.98
C VAL A 193 12.91 -13.46 -12.18
N GLY A 194 11.71 -12.90 -12.34
CA GLY A 194 10.82 -13.24 -13.46
C GLY A 194 11.39 -12.88 -14.84
N ARG A 195 12.27 -11.86 -14.89
CA ARG A 195 13.01 -11.45 -16.08
C ARG A 195 14.20 -12.36 -16.39
N GLY A 196 14.58 -13.23 -15.44
CA GLY A 196 15.72 -14.13 -15.56
C GLY A 196 17.08 -13.51 -15.23
N TYR A 197 17.11 -12.30 -14.64
CA TYR A 197 18.37 -11.69 -14.20
C TYR A 197 18.93 -12.33 -12.93
N TRP A 198 18.05 -12.86 -12.06
CA TRP A 198 18.42 -13.54 -10.83
C TRP A 198 17.77 -14.91 -10.73
N GLU A 199 18.47 -15.84 -10.09
CA GLU A 199 17.90 -17.12 -9.69
C GLU A 199 16.95 -16.91 -8.49
N PRO A 200 15.91 -17.73 -8.34
CA PRO A 200 14.93 -17.61 -7.24
C PRO A 200 15.60 -17.61 -5.85
N GLU A 201 16.63 -18.41 -5.65
CA GLU A 201 17.38 -18.57 -4.40
C GLU A 201 18.12 -17.29 -3.98
N TYR A 202 18.47 -16.43 -4.95
CA TYR A 202 19.15 -15.16 -4.67
C TYR A 202 18.32 -14.22 -3.79
N VAL A 203 16.99 -14.37 -3.80
CA VAL A 203 16.10 -13.60 -2.92
C VAL A 203 16.37 -13.88 -1.44
N GLN A 204 16.75 -15.13 -1.09
CA GLN A 204 17.18 -15.47 0.27
C GLN A 204 18.48 -14.75 0.66
N GLU A 205 19.44 -14.68 -0.26
CA GLU A 205 20.69 -13.93 -0.01
C GLU A 205 20.43 -12.44 0.20
N ILE A 206 19.52 -11.85 -0.62
CA ILE A 206 19.11 -10.46 -0.46
C ILE A 206 18.50 -10.23 0.93
N LEU A 207 17.61 -11.11 1.39
CA LEU A 207 16.98 -11.03 2.70
C LEU A 207 18.02 -11.05 3.82
N LEU A 208 18.96 -12.00 3.78
CA LEU A 208 20.02 -12.18 4.78
C LEU A 208 21.04 -11.04 4.77
N ALA A 209 21.27 -10.39 3.64
CA ALA A 209 22.24 -9.31 3.49
C ALA A 209 21.86 -8.04 4.28
N LYS A 210 20.57 -7.82 4.57
CA LYS A 210 20.06 -6.62 5.26
C LYS A 210 20.52 -5.31 4.61
N ASP A 211 20.75 -5.32 3.30
CA ASP A 211 21.23 -4.20 2.51
C ASP A 211 20.26 -3.88 1.37
N ARG A 212 19.66 -2.68 1.41
CA ARG A 212 18.73 -2.19 0.38
C ARG A 212 19.35 -2.22 -1.03
N LYS A 213 20.64 -2.06 -1.15
CA LYS A 213 21.34 -2.03 -2.45
C LYS A 213 21.36 -3.39 -3.14
N ARG A 214 21.19 -4.46 -2.39
CA ARG A 214 21.11 -5.83 -2.92
C ARG A 214 19.74 -6.17 -3.50
N ALA A 215 18.68 -5.52 -3.02
CA ALA A 215 17.33 -5.73 -3.51
C ALA A 215 17.06 -5.02 -4.84
N GLY A 216 16.04 -5.47 -5.55
CA GLY A 216 15.61 -4.90 -6.81
C GLY A 216 15.12 -3.45 -6.75
N PRO A 217 14.80 -2.86 -7.89
CA PRO A 217 14.29 -1.50 -7.96
C PRO A 217 12.96 -1.36 -7.21
N THR A 218 12.64 -0.15 -6.76
CA THR A 218 11.31 0.14 -6.23
C THR A 218 10.34 0.22 -7.39
N ALA A 219 9.43 -0.73 -7.51
CA ALA A 219 8.42 -0.76 -8.56
C ALA A 219 7.56 0.51 -8.56
N PRO A 220 7.05 0.98 -9.72
CA PRO A 220 6.23 2.18 -9.84
C PRO A 220 5.01 2.16 -8.90
N PRO A 221 4.56 3.32 -8.37
CA PRO A 221 3.50 3.35 -7.37
C PRO A 221 2.10 3.05 -7.92
N GLU A 222 1.84 3.32 -9.19
CA GLU A 222 0.52 3.20 -9.83
C GLU A 222 -0.03 1.78 -9.83
N GLY A 223 0.85 0.76 -9.84
CA GLY A 223 0.43 -0.64 -9.75
C GLY A 223 -0.04 -1.06 -8.35
N LEU A 224 0.30 -0.30 -7.29
CA LEU A 224 0.05 -0.70 -5.91
C LEU A 224 -1.29 -0.16 -5.39
N CYS A 225 -2.06 -1.04 -4.75
CA CYS A 225 -3.31 -0.71 -4.08
C CYS A 225 -3.43 -1.42 -2.72
N LEU A 226 -3.71 -0.67 -1.66
CA LEU A 226 -4.16 -1.24 -0.38
C LEU A 226 -5.59 -1.76 -0.55
N MET A 227 -5.79 -3.06 -0.40
CA MET A 227 -7.06 -3.74 -0.63
C MET A 227 -7.89 -3.93 0.63
N LYS A 228 -7.25 -4.15 1.78
CA LYS A 228 -7.91 -4.45 3.05
C LYS A 228 -7.02 -4.11 4.23
N VAL A 229 -7.65 -3.72 5.34
CA VAL A 229 -7.05 -3.67 6.67
C VAL A 229 -7.91 -4.56 7.57
N ASP A 230 -7.28 -5.46 8.30
CA ASP A 230 -7.93 -6.39 9.23
C ASP A 230 -7.82 -5.86 10.67
N TYR A 231 -8.92 -6.03 11.45
CA TYR A 231 -9.06 -5.61 12.85
C TYR A 231 -9.61 -6.73 13.72
#